data_526eafea96148f79ff0065e2920a5914
#
_entry.id   526eafea96148f79ff0065e2920a5914
#
_cell.length_a   1.000
_cell.length_b   1.000
_cell.length_c   1.000
_cell.angle_alpha   90.00
_cell.angle_beta   90.00
_cell.angle_gamma   90.00
#
_symmetry.space_group_name_H-M   'P 1'
#
loop_
_entity.id
_entity.type
_entity.pdbx_description
1 polymer ?
#
loop_
_entity_poly.entity_id
_entity_poly.type
_entity_poly.pdbx_seq_one_letter_code
_entity_poly.pdbx_strand_id
1 'polypeptide(L)'
;LGIPEYLVFRQPFPGPGLGIRIIGEVTAEKVKMVQDADAIWREEIDKAGIAHEIGQYFAALTNMRSVGVMGDERTYDYAIALRAVTTTDFMTAESYDMPWDVLGTVTSRIVNEVKHVNRVFYDCTGKPPATIELE
;
A
#
# COMPACT_ATOMS: atom_id res chain seq x y z
N LEU A 1 8.41 -18.26 -10.94
CA LEU A 1 7.76 -18.19 -10.10
C LEU A 1 8.15 -17.48 -8.89
N GLY A 2 8.27 -16.81 -8.35
CA GLY A 2 8.57 -16.04 -7.22
C GLY A 2 8.32 -14.60 -7.45
N ILE A 3 8.70 -13.84 -6.48
CA ILE A 3 8.58 -12.40 -6.52
C ILE A 3 9.67 -11.85 -7.43
N PRO A 4 9.31 -11.01 -8.40
CA PRO A 4 10.33 -10.41 -9.25
C PRO A 4 11.39 -9.71 -8.43
N GLU A 5 12.63 -9.90 -8.83
CA GLU A 5 13.77 -9.43 -8.07
C GLU A 5 13.75 -7.91 -7.85
N TYR A 6 13.31 -7.15 -8.83
CA TYR A 6 13.32 -5.69 -8.70
C TYR A 6 12.41 -5.20 -7.58
N LEU A 7 11.40 -5.97 -7.20
CA LEU A 7 10.52 -5.55 -6.10
C LEU A 7 11.21 -5.67 -4.76
N VAL A 8 12.14 -6.59 -4.62
CA VAL A 8 12.87 -6.75 -3.38
C VAL A 8 13.76 -5.55 -3.12
N PHE A 9 14.27 -4.95 -4.18
CA PHE A 9 15.25 -3.87 -4.07
C PHE A 9 14.69 -2.47 -4.31
N ARG A 10 13.39 -2.32 -4.47
CA ARG A 10 12.82 -1.01 -4.76
C ARG A 10 13.00 -0.04 -3.61
N GLN A 11 12.91 -0.52 -2.41
CA GLN A 11 13.07 0.30 -1.23
C GLN A 11 13.53 -0.60 -0.10
N PRO A 12 14.62 -0.26 0.56
CA PRO A 12 15.06 -1.09 1.67
C PRO A 12 14.08 -1.01 2.84
N PHE A 13 13.77 -2.14 3.42
CA PHE A 13 12.96 -2.21 4.61
C PHE A 13 13.23 -3.55 5.29
N PRO A 14 13.00 -3.65 6.60
CA PRO A 14 13.21 -4.90 7.29
C PRO A 14 12.16 -5.91 6.86
N GLY A 15 12.54 -7.18 6.88
CA GLY A 15 11.60 -8.25 6.63
C GLY A 15 11.82 -8.91 5.28
N PRO A 16 11.04 -9.92 4.97
CA PRO A 16 11.25 -10.76 3.80
C PRO A 16 10.76 -10.17 2.49
N GLY A 17 10.41 -8.92 2.44
CA GLY A 17 10.02 -8.29 1.20
C GLY A 17 8.53 -8.35 0.94
N LEU A 18 8.18 -8.54 -0.32
CA LEU A 18 6.79 -8.39 -0.73
C LEU A 18 5.82 -9.35 -0.07
N GLY A 19 6.31 -10.53 0.36
CA GLY A 19 5.44 -11.51 0.99
C GLY A 19 4.75 -11.01 2.25
N ILE A 20 5.37 -10.11 2.99
CA ILE A 20 4.76 -9.59 4.21
C ILE A 20 3.77 -8.47 3.92
N ARG A 21 3.64 -8.07 2.66
CA ARG A 21 2.66 -7.06 2.25
C ARG A 21 1.39 -7.66 1.70
N ILE A 22 1.29 -8.99 1.76
CA ILE A 22 0.07 -9.69 1.40
C ILE A 22 -0.38 -10.47 2.62
N ILE A 23 -1.50 -10.07 3.19
CA ILE A 23 -2.06 -10.78 4.32
C ILE A 23 -2.83 -11.97 3.79
N GLY A 24 -2.44 -13.16 4.25
CA GLY A 24 -3.04 -14.39 3.79
C GLY A 24 -2.17 -15.10 2.78
N GLU A 25 -2.77 -15.92 1.93
CA GLU A 25 -2.04 -16.71 0.96
C GLU A 25 -1.44 -15.84 -0.14
N VAL A 26 -0.17 -16.08 -0.46
CA VAL A 26 0.51 -15.33 -1.52
C VAL A 26 0.29 -16.05 -2.85
N THR A 27 -0.29 -15.34 -3.81
CA THR A 27 -0.51 -15.88 -5.15
C THR A 27 0.05 -14.89 -6.17
N ALA A 28 0.27 -15.36 -7.40
CA ALA A 28 0.77 -14.49 -8.46
C ALA A 28 -0.17 -13.33 -8.73
N GLU A 29 -1.47 -13.57 -8.67
CA GLU A 29 -2.45 -12.51 -8.88
C GLU A 29 -2.36 -11.44 -7.79
N LYS A 30 -2.25 -11.87 -6.55
CA LYS A 30 -2.13 -10.94 -5.43
C LYS A 30 -0.83 -10.15 -5.48
N VAL A 31 0.25 -10.78 -5.90
CA VAL A 31 1.53 -10.09 -6.07
C VAL A 31 1.37 -8.95 -7.08
N LYS A 32 0.70 -9.23 -8.20
CA LYS A 32 0.51 -8.20 -9.20
C LYS A 32 -0.35 -7.05 -8.67
N MET A 33 -1.36 -7.34 -7.89
CA MET A 33 -2.20 -6.31 -7.30
C MET A 33 -1.37 -5.38 -6.41
N VAL A 34 -0.50 -5.95 -5.58
CA VAL A 34 0.37 -5.15 -4.71
C VAL A 34 1.39 -4.36 -5.52
N GLN A 35 1.97 -4.98 -6.55
CA GLN A 35 2.93 -4.29 -7.42
C GLN A 35 2.31 -3.06 -8.06
N ASP A 36 1.13 -3.23 -8.63
CA ASP A 36 0.46 -2.15 -9.34
C ASP A 36 0.05 -1.04 -8.39
N ALA A 37 -0.50 -1.41 -7.23
CA ALA A 37 -0.90 -0.43 -6.23
C ALA A 37 0.31 0.34 -5.67
N ASP A 38 1.39 -0.38 -5.40
CA ASP A 38 2.59 0.22 -4.85
C ASP A 38 3.24 1.18 -5.86
N ALA A 39 3.22 0.81 -7.14
CA ALA A 39 3.76 1.68 -8.18
C ALA A 39 2.98 2.99 -8.25
N ILE A 40 1.65 2.92 -8.17
CA ILE A 40 0.81 4.12 -8.18
C ILE A 40 1.10 4.99 -6.95
N TRP A 41 1.22 4.36 -5.78
CA TRP A 41 1.49 5.05 -4.53
C TRP A 41 2.80 5.83 -4.62
N ARG A 42 3.86 5.17 -5.08
CA ARG A 42 5.17 5.81 -5.21
C ARG A 42 5.17 6.91 -6.25
N GLU A 43 4.51 6.69 -7.38
CA GLU A 43 4.47 7.68 -8.43
C GLU A 43 3.78 8.97 -7.97
N GLU A 44 2.67 8.85 -7.27
CA GLU A 44 1.96 10.05 -6.82
C GLU A 44 2.70 10.77 -5.69
N ILE A 45 3.39 10.03 -4.84
CA ILE A 45 4.22 10.64 -3.81
C ILE A 45 5.36 11.42 -4.47
N ASP A 46 5.98 10.85 -5.49
CA ASP A 46 7.05 11.54 -6.21
C ASP A 46 6.53 12.80 -6.91
N LYS A 47 5.38 12.70 -7.56
CA LYS A 47 4.79 13.85 -8.25
C LYS A 47 4.45 14.97 -7.27
N ALA A 48 4.07 14.64 -6.07
CA ALA A 48 3.74 15.62 -5.05
C ALA A 48 4.98 16.26 -4.42
N GLY A 49 6.16 15.69 -4.69
CA GLY A 49 7.43 16.23 -4.18
C GLY A 49 7.65 16.01 -2.71
N ILE A 50 6.99 15.03 -2.10
CA ILE A 50 7.05 14.80 -0.66
C ILE A 50 7.80 13.53 -0.27
N ALA A 51 8.37 12.81 -1.24
CA ALA A 51 9.06 11.55 -0.95
C ALA A 51 10.17 11.72 0.09
N HIS A 52 10.86 12.87 0.05
CA HIS A 52 11.97 13.13 0.96
C HIS A 52 11.53 13.33 2.40
N GLU A 53 10.24 13.55 2.63
CA GLU A 53 9.71 13.76 3.98
C GLU A 53 9.28 12.45 4.64
N ILE A 54 9.25 11.36 3.87
CA ILE A 54 8.69 10.10 4.34
C ILE A 54 9.80 9.07 4.46
N GLY A 55 9.84 8.38 5.59
CA GLY A 55 10.87 7.37 5.81
C GLY A 55 10.61 6.07 5.07
N GLN A 56 9.40 5.56 5.17
CA GLN A 56 8.99 4.35 4.47
C GLN A 56 7.56 4.51 3.99
N TYR A 57 7.28 3.98 2.81
CA TYR A 57 5.93 3.99 2.27
C TYR A 57 5.74 2.80 1.34
N PHE A 58 4.58 2.19 1.41
CA PHE A 58 4.28 1.01 0.61
C PHE A 58 2.77 0.76 0.58
N ALA A 59 2.35 -0.07 -0.36
CA ALA A 59 0.98 -0.58 -0.42
C ALA A 59 0.99 -2.03 0.05
N ALA A 60 -0.08 -2.44 0.71
CA ALA A 60 -0.25 -3.81 1.17
C ALA A 60 -1.63 -4.30 0.77
N LEU A 61 -1.75 -5.60 0.51
CA LEU A 61 -3.03 -6.21 0.22
C LEU A 61 -3.57 -6.82 1.50
N THR A 62 -4.75 -6.36 1.90
CA THR A 62 -5.43 -6.93 3.06
C THR A 62 -6.13 -8.21 2.62
N ASN A 63 -6.52 -9.01 3.60
CA ASN A 63 -7.35 -10.18 3.30
C ASN A 63 -8.83 -9.84 3.37
N MET A 64 -9.14 -8.56 3.50
CA MET A 64 -10.52 -8.10 3.55
C MET A 64 -11.09 -8.02 2.14
N ARG A 65 -12.27 -8.57 1.97
CA ARG A 65 -13.05 -8.40 0.75
C ARG A 65 -14.30 -7.62 1.11
N SER A 66 -14.71 -6.74 0.24
CA SER A 66 -15.86 -5.90 0.52
C SER A 66 -16.67 -5.66 -0.74
N VAL A 67 -17.91 -5.27 -0.52
CA VAL A 67 -18.83 -4.96 -1.59
C VAL A 67 -18.50 -3.58 -2.13
N GLY A 68 -18.49 -3.46 -3.45
CA GLY A 68 -18.36 -2.19 -4.13
C GLY A 68 -19.37 -2.10 -5.24
N VAL A 69 -19.46 -0.93 -5.85
CA VAL A 69 -20.34 -0.69 -6.99
C VAL A 69 -19.49 -0.04 -8.06
N MET A 70 -19.45 -0.67 -9.24
CA MET A 70 -18.71 -0.16 -10.38
C MET A 70 -19.70 -0.07 -11.54
N GLY A 71 -20.11 1.18 -11.86
CA GLY A 71 -21.18 1.36 -12.80
C GLY A 71 -22.48 0.79 -12.24
N ASP A 72 -23.11 -0.12 -12.99
CA ASP A 72 -24.35 -0.75 -12.54
C ASP A 72 -24.13 -2.05 -11.80
N GLU A 73 -22.88 -2.49 -11.63
CA GLU A 73 -22.59 -3.79 -11.06
C GLU A 73 -22.05 -3.69 -9.65
N ARG A 74 -22.41 -4.66 -8.83
CA ARG A 74 -21.83 -4.82 -7.51
C ARG A 74 -20.60 -5.70 -7.67
N THR A 75 -19.56 -5.37 -6.92
CA THR A 75 -18.32 -6.15 -6.92
C THR A 75 -18.05 -6.65 -5.52
N TYR A 76 -17.21 -7.69 -5.44
CA TYR A 76 -16.79 -8.22 -4.16
C TYR A 76 -15.29 -8.46 -4.26
N ASP A 77 -14.54 -7.43 -3.99
CA ASP A 77 -13.10 -7.40 -4.25
C ASP A 77 -12.31 -7.02 -3.01
N TYR A 78 -11.01 -6.92 -3.18
CA TYR A 78 -10.09 -6.72 -2.07
C TYR A 78 -9.90 -5.26 -1.73
N ALA A 79 -9.42 -5.01 -0.52
CA ALA A 79 -9.00 -3.69 -0.07
C ALA A 79 -7.48 -3.62 -0.02
N ILE A 80 -6.95 -2.49 -0.49
CA ILE A 80 -5.53 -2.17 -0.38
C ILE A 80 -5.35 -1.24 0.81
N ALA A 81 -4.31 -1.45 1.59
CA ALA A 81 -3.93 -0.54 2.66
C ALA A 81 -2.67 0.20 2.24
N LEU A 82 -2.68 1.50 2.40
CA LEU A 82 -1.52 2.35 2.11
C LEU A 82 -0.86 2.72 3.44
N ARG A 83 0.46 2.72 3.44
CA ARG A 83 1.24 3.05 4.62
C ARG A 83 2.31 4.04 4.26
N ALA A 84 2.47 5.08 5.07
CA ALA A 84 3.57 6.02 4.94
C ALA A 84 3.91 6.49 6.35
N VAL A 85 5.17 6.37 6.73
CA VAL A 85 5.59 6.71 8.09
C VAL A 85 6.87 7.51 8.06
N THR A 86 7.03 8.37 9.07
CA THR A 86 8.29 9.03 9.35
C THR A 86 8.86 8.39 10.60
N THR A 87 10.18 8.24 10.64
CA THR A 87 10.82 7.64 11.81
C THR A 87 11.70 8.68 12.46
N THR A 88 11.60 8.80 13.78
CA THR A 88 12.51 9.65 14.53
C THR A 88 13.70 8.84 15.02
N ASP A 89 13.47 7.54 15.23
CA ASP A 89 14.53 6.58 15.51
C ASP A 89 14.01 5.21 15.05
N PHE A 90 14.83 4.16 15.21
CA PHE A 90 14.42 2.86 14.68
C PHE A 90 13.39 2.15 15.55
N MET A 91 13.00 2.72 16.67
CA MET A 91 12.02 2.10 17.57
C MET A 91 10.64 2.73 17.44
N THR A 92 10.56 3.96 16.95
CA THR A 92 9.29 4.67 16.86
C THR A 92 9.07 5.18 15.44
N ALA A 93 7.82 5.28 15.06
CA ALA A 93 7.44 5.83 13.77
C ALA A 93 6.07 6.47 13.91
N GLU A 94 5.86 7.53 13.15
CA GLU A 94 4.58 8.23 13.12
C GLU A 94 4.00 8.12 11.74
N SER A 95 2.68 7.97 11.65
CA SER A 95 2.00 8.01 10.37
C SER A 95 2.23 9.40 9.77
N TYR A 96 2.63 9.42 8.50
CA TYR A 96 2.84 10.68 7.80
C TYR A 96 1.50 11.35 7.55
N ASP A 97 1.43 12.66 7.78
CA ASP A 97 0.22 13.44 7.54
C ASP A 97 0.09 13.67 6.03
N MET A 98 -0.43 12.68 5.34
CA MET A 98 -0.50 12.69 3.87
C MET A 98 -1.53 13.71 3.39
N PRO A 99 -1.16 14.60 2.46
CA PRO A 99 -2.13 15.54 1.92
C PRO A 99 -3.34 14.81 1.34
N TRP A 100 -4.51 15.33 1.66
CA TRP A 100 -5.76 14.68 1.29
C TRP A 100 -5.93 14.56 -0.22
N ASP A 101 -5.44 15.54 -0.99
CA ASP A 101 -5.52 15.49 -2.44
C ASP A 101 -4.65 14.37 -3.02
N VAL A 102 -3.51 14.08 -2.40
CA VAL A 102 -2.66 12.95 -2.83
C VAL A 102 -3.39 11.64 -2.57
N LEU A 103 -3.99 11.51 -1.38
CA LEU A 103 -4.76 10.30 -1.06
C LEU A 103 -5.92 10.10 -2.03
N GLY A 104 -6.60 11.19 -2.38
CA GLY A 104 -7.72 11.12 -3.32
C GLY A 104 -7.28 10.66 -4.71
N THR A 105 -6.17 11.20 -5.20
CA THR A 105 -5.65 10.82 -6.51
C THR A 105 -5.20 9.37 -6.53
N VAL A 106 -4.46 8.95 -5.50
CA VAL A 106 -4.00 7.56 -5.40
C VAL A 106 -5.18 6.61 -5.34
N THR A 107 -6.17 6.92 -4.50
CA THR A 107 -7.35 6.07 -4.36
C THR A 107 -8.06 5.90 -5.69
N SER A 108 -8.30 7.01 -6.39
CA SER A 108 -8.96 6.97 -7.68
C SER A 108 -8.19 6.12 -8.69
N ARG A 109 -6.86 6.29 -8.73
CA ARG A 109 -6.04 5.52 -9.64
C ARG A 109 -6.04 4.04 -9.30
N ILE A 110 -5.91 3.69 -8.02
CA ILE A 110 -5.85 2.28 -7.64
C ILE A 110 -7.14 1.57 -8.00
N VAL A 111 -8.29 2.14 -7.65
CA VAL A 111 -9.55 1.45 -7.91
C VAL A 111 -9.86 1.36 -9.40
N ASN A 112 -9.30 2.26 -10.22
CA ASN A 112 -9.56 2.23 -11.65
C ASN A 112 -8.51 1.43 -12.44
N GLU A 113 -7.31 1.32 -11.94
CA GLU A 113 -6.21 0.70 -12.69
C GLU A 113 -5.79 -0.67 -12.15
N VAL A 114 -6.06 -0.97 -10.88
CA VAL A 114 -5.68 -2.25 -10.30
C VAL A 114 -6.88 -3.17 -10.28
N LYS A 115 -6.79 -4.31 -10.97
CA LYS A 115 -7.90 -5.26 -11.04
C LYS A 115 -8.17 -5.86 -9.67
N HIS A 116 -9.44 -6.09 -9.38
CA HIS A 116 -9.90 -6.77 -8.17
C HIS A 116 -9.70 -5.99 -6.87
N VAL A 117 -9.52 -4.66 -6.99
CA VAL A 117 -9.45 -3.77 -5.84
C VAL A 117 -10.57 -2.76 -5.93
N ASN A 118 -11.39 -2.69 -4.91
CA ASN A 118 -12.50 -1.74 -4.89
C ASN A 118 -12.49 -0.83 -3.66
N ARG A 119 -11.45 -0.89 -2.83
CA ARG A 119 -11.38 -0.08 -1.62
C ARG A 119 -9.94 0.17 -1.22
N VAL A 120 -9.68 1.37 -0.72
CA VAL A 120 -8.35 1.76 -0.30
C VAL A 120 -8.45 2.36 1.10
N PHE A 121 -7.56 1.92 1.99
CA PHE A 121 -7.42 2.47 3.34
C PHE A 121 -6.06 3.11 3.49
N TYR A 122 -5.97 4.10 4.36
CA TYR A 122 -4.68 4.67 4.76
C TYR A 122 -4.49 4.38 6.25
N ASP A 123 -3.38 3.75 6.60
CA ASP A 123 -3.10 3.39 8.00
C ASP A 123 -2.54 4.60 8.74
N CYS A 124 -3.30 5.10 9.69
CA CYS A 124 -2.97 6.29 10.45
C CYS A 124 -2.29 5.99 11.78
N THR A 125 -1.93 4.75 12.04
CA THR A 125 -1.42 4.33 13.34
C THR A 125 0.09 4.39 13.38
N GLY A 126 0.63 4.99 14.45
CA GLY A 126 2.06 5.04 14.64
C GLY A 126 2.60 3.82 15.37
N LYS A 127 3.89 3.75 15.49
CA LYS A 127 4.57 2.70 16.24
C LYS A 127 5.25 3.35 17.44
N PRO A 128 4.87 3.01 18.69
CA PRO A 128 3.77 2.14 19.05
C PRO A 128 2.42 2.82 18.89
N PRO A 129 1.29 2.13 18.92
CA PRO A 129 1.14 0.71 19.28
C PRO A 129 1.23 -0.26 18.09
N ALA A 130 1.20 0.24 16.87
CA ALA A 130 1.28 -0.65 15.70
C ALA A 130 2.74 -0.92 15.33
N THR A 131 2.91 -1.73 14.30
CA THR A 131 4.21 -1.91 13.67
C THR A 131 4.19 -1.15 12.35
N ILE A 132 5.33 -1.04 11.68
CA ILE A 132 5.36 -0.37 10.39
C ILE A 132 4.68 -1.26 9.36
N GLU A 133 5.11 -2.52 9.23
CA GLU A 133 4.46 -3.48 8.34
C GLU A 133 3.21 -4.02 9.00
N LEU A 134 2.28 -4.51 8.19
CA LEU A 134 1.01 -5.01 8.71
C LEU A 134 1.10 -6.44 9.24
N GLU A 135 2.14 -7.16 8.85
CA GLU A 135 2.27 -8.54 9.28
C GLU A 135 3.68 -8.89 9.70
#